data_874ba1b82e2e5fb34848067bbe9a576e
#
_entry.id   874ba1b82e2e5fb34848067bbe9a576e
#
_cell.length_a   1.000
_cell.length_b   1.000
_cell.length_c   1.000
_cell.angle_alpha   90.00
_cell.angle_beta   90.00
_cell.angle_gamma   90.00
#
_symmetry.space_group_name_H-M   'P 1'
#
loop_
_entity.id
_entity.type
_entity.pdbx_description
1 polymer ?
#
loop_
_entity_poly.entity_id
_entity_poly.type
_entity_poly.pdbx_seq_one_letter_code
_entity_poly.pdbx_strand_id
1 'polypeptide(L)'
;AVEVNVRGERLRETVLEEPTPGQDVVLTLDLALQRAAEKALEEALADINAGRRLNGLPEEKQVKGAIVALDPTTGEVLAMASAPSFDPNLFAKRPVPEEAKALLEDKNLPLLNRAVQPYTPGSTFKLATSYALLEEGYVTPATRCGATGRAGTWAP
;
A
#
# COMPACT_ATOMS: atom_id res chain seq x y z
N ALA A 1 36.62 1.86 -15.25
CA ALA A 1 36.43 2.53 -16.56
C ALA A 1 36.27 1.47 -17.64
N VAL A 2 35.44 1.75 -18.64
CA VAL A 2 35.24 0.88 -19.80
C VAL A 2 35.69 1.65 -21.03
N GLU A 3 36.64 1.07 -21.77
CA GLU A 3 37.11 1.59 -23.02
C GLU A 3 36.33 0.93 -24.16
N VAL A 4 35.75 1.72 -25.03
CA VAL A 4 34.96 1.22 -26.18
C VAL A 4 35.51 1.75 -27.49
N ASN A 5 35.38 0.98 -28.56
CA ASN A 5 35.72 1.44 -29.90
C ASN A 5 34.60 2.32 -30.50
N VAL A 6 34.83 2.84 -31.68
CA VAL A 6 33.86 3.71 -32.41
C VAL A 6 32.54 3.02 -32.74
N ARG A 7 32.42 1.70 -32.57
CA ARG A 7 31.21 0.90 -32.75
C ARG A 7 30.51 0.59 -31.45
N GLY A 8 31.02 1.09 -30.29
CA GLY A 8 30.47 0.80 -28.96
C GLY A 8 30.87 -0.58 -28.40
N GLU A 9 31.78 -1.31 -29.06
CA GLU A 9 32.24 -2.59 -28.55
C GLU A 9 33.27 -2.39 -27.44
N ARG A 10 33.13 -3.13 -26.33
CA ARG A 10 34.05 -3.05 -25.20
C ARG A 10 35.42 -3.58 -25.57
N LEU A 11 36.46 -2.76 -25.52
CA LEU A 11 37.86 -3.12 -25.77
C LEU A 11 38.59 -3.53 -24.50
N ARG A 12 38.35 -2.79 -23.40
CA ARG A 12 39.04 -2.99 -22.13
C ARG A 12 38.18 -2.52 -20.98
N GLU A 13 38.21 -3.28 -19.89
CA GLU A 13 37.61 -2.87 -18.61
C GLU A 13 38.71 -2.77 -17.57
N THR A 14 38.81 -1.61 -16.92
CA THR A 14 39.79 -1.37 -15.85
C THR A 14 39.00 -0.96 -14.59
N VAL A 15 39.14 -1.75 -13.54
CA VAL A 15 38.61 -1.39 -12.22
C VAL A 15 39.50 -0.27 -11.67
N LEU A 16 38.94 0.91 -11.52
CA LEU A 16 39.63 2.07 -10.95
C LEU A 16 39.49 2.11 -9.45
N GLU A 17 38.36 1.64 -8.96
CA GLU A 17 38.01 1.57 -7.55
C GLU A 17 37.16 0.32 -7.33
N GLU A 18 37.52 -0.47 -6.32
CA GLU A 18 36.74 -1.65 -5.96
C GLU A 18 35.37 -1.23 -5.37
N PRO A 19 34.28 -1.94 -5.69
CA PRO A 19 32.98 -1.63 -5.15
C PRO A 19 32.97 -1.85 -3.64
N THR A 20 32.48 -0.87 -2.90
CA THR A 20 32.25 -1.00 -1.47
C THR A 20 30.94 -1.78 -1.26
N PRO A 21 30.94 -2.88 -0.50
CA PRO A 21 29.70 -3.57 -0.16
C PRO A 21 28.71 -2.64 0.55
N GLY A 22 27.42 -2.79 0.24
CA GLY A 22 26.36 -2.12 0.99
C GLY A 22 26.24 -2.64 2.41
N GLN A 23 25.46 -1.97 3.22
CA GLN A 23 25.14 -2.39 4.57
C GLN A 23 23.77 -3.08 4.59
N ASP A 24 23.60 -4.05 5.50
CA ASP A 24 22.31 -4.69 5.74
C ASP A 24 21.34 -3.69 6.41
N VAL A 25 20.09 -3.71 6.00
CA VAL A 25 19.02 -2.92 6.62
C VAL A 25 18.07 -3.87 7.34
N VAL A 26 17.97 -3.71 8.66
CA VAL A 26 17.02 -4.46 9.48
C VAL A 26 15.73 -3.67 9.58
N LEU A 27 14.63 -4.30 9.18
CA LEU A 27 13.28 -3.71 9.22
C LEU A 27 12.52 -4.20 10.45
N THR A 28 11.52 -3.43 10.87
CA THR A 28 10.60 -3.79 11.97
C THR A 28 9.52 -4.80 11.55
N LEU A 29 9.47 -5.17 10.26
CA LEU A 29 8.48 -6.08 9.72
C LEU A 29 8.59 -7.49 10.34
N ASP A 30 7.47 -7.99 10.88
CA ASP A 30 7.31 -9.39 11.26
C ASP A 30 6.89 -10.20 10.03
N LEU A 31 7.72 -11.16 9.62
CA LEU A 31 7.48 -11.93 8.41
C LEU A 31 6.19 -12.77 8.47
N ALA A 32 5.85 -13.30 9.64
CA ALA A 32 4.64 -14.10 9.80
C ALA A 32 3.39 -13.22 9.68
N LEU A 33 3.42 -12.04 10.30
CA LEU A 33 2.35 -11.07 10.22
C LEU A 33 2.22 -10.48 8.81
N GLN A 34 3.33 -10.20 8.14
CA GLN A 34 3.35 -9.72 6.75
C GLN A 34 2.65 -10.72 5.82
N ARG A 35 3.02 -12.00 5.89
CA ARG A 35 2.40 -13.06 5.09
C ARG A 35 0.92 -13.24 5.39
N ALA A 36 0.53 -13.13 6.67
CA ALA A 36 -0.86 -13.20 7.07
C ALA A 36 -1.67 -12.02 6.51
N ALA A 37 -1.11 -10.80 6.53
CA ALA A 37 -1.73 -9.61 5.98
C ALA A 37 -1.89 -9.70 4.45
N GLU A 38 -0.88 -10.16 3.72
CA GLU A 38 -0.94 -10.38 2.28
C GLU A 38 -2.04 -11.38 1.91
N LYS A 39 -2.06 -12.53 2.59
CA LYS A 39 -3.09 -13.56 2.38
C LYS A 39 -4.50 -13.04 2.70
N ALA A 40 -4.69 -12.37 3.83
CA ALA A 40 -5.98 -11.80 4.22
C ALA A 40 -6.45 -10.74 3.22
N LEU A 41 -5.53 -9.93 2.67
CA LEU A 41 -5.84 -8.95 1.64
C LEU A 41 -6.33 -9.62 0.36
N GLU A 42 -5.65 -10.66 -0.10
CA GLU A 42 -6.05 -11.43 -1.31
C GLU A 42 -7.43 -12.08 -1.13
N GLU A 43 -7.68 -12.72 0.01
CA GLU A 43 -8.96 -13.33 0.34
C GLU A 43 -10.09 -12.29 0.38
N ALA A 44 -9.89 -11.15 1.05
CA ALA A 44 -10.88 -10.08 1.12
C ALA A 44 -11.19 -9.49 -0.27
N LEU A 45 -10.18 -9.33 -1.13
CA LEU A 45 -10.37 -8.83 -2.49
C LEU A 45 -11.17 -9.83 -3.35
N ALA A 46 -10.94 -11.13 -3.17
CA ALA A 46 -11.71 -12.18 -3.83
C ALA A 46 -13.19 -12.18 -3.37
N ASP A 47 -13.43 -12.04 -2.07
CA ASP A 47 -14.78 -11.98 -1.48
C ASP A 47 -15.56 -10.75 -1.94
N ILE A 48 -14.91 -9.59 -2.07
CA ILE A 48 -15.52 -8.37 -2.62
C ILE A 48 -16.03 -8.64 -4.05
N ASN A 49 -15.22 -9.28 -4.89
CA ASN A 49 -15.63 -9.61 -6.25
C ASN A 49 -16.75 -10.64 -6.28
N ALA A 50 -16.73 -11.64 -5.40
CA ALA A 50 -17.83 -12.59 -5.25
C ALA A 50 -19.14 -11.89 -4.84
N GLY A 51 -19.06 -10.96 -3.88
CA GLY A 51 -20.21 -10.16 -3.45
C GLY A 51 -20.76 -9.26 -4.58
N ARG A 52 -19.90 -8.68 -5.41
CA ARG A 52 -20.31 -7.90 -6.57
C ARG A 52 -21.10 -8.74 -7.57
N ARG A 53 -20.64 -9.96 -7.87
CA ARG A 53 -21.37 -10.91 -8.73
C ARG A 53 -22.77 -11.25 -8.21
N LEU A 54 -22.87 -11.55 -6.92
CA LEU A 54 -24.15 -11.88 -6.27
C LEU A 54 -25.16 -10.72 -6.34
N ASN A 55 -24.69 -9.48 -6.37
CA ASN A 55 -25.52 -8.28 -6.47
C ASN A 55 -25.70 -7.77 -7.92
N GLY A 56 -25.31 -8.55 -8.93
CA GLY A 56 -25.45 -8.19 -10.33
C GLY A 56 -24.57 -7.03 -10.79
N LEU A 57 -23.55 -6.69 -10.00
CA LEU A 57 -22.58 -5.64 -10.33
C LEU A 57 -21.44 -6.24 -11.19
N PRO A 58 -20.88 -5.47 -12.12
CA PRO A 58 -19.75 -5.95 -12.90
C PRO A 58 -18.56 -6.24 -11.99
N GLU A 59 -17.86 -7.35 -12.26
CA GLU A 59 -16.59 -7.63 -11.59
C GLU A 59 -15.55 -6.53 -11.91
N GLU A 60 -14.85 -6.09 -10.91
CA GLU A 60 -13.63 -5.36 -11.15
C GLU A 60 -12.51 -6.34 -11.52
N LYS A 61 -11.88 -6.14 -12.66
CA LYS A 61 -10.79 -7.01 -13.14
C LYS A 61 -9.65 -7.10 -12.14
N GLN A 62 -9.44 -6.06 -11.33
CA GLN A 62 -8.53 -6.08 -10.19
C GLN A 62 -9.04 -5.16 -9.08
N VAL A 63 -9.46 -5.77 -7.99
CA VAL A 63 -9.74 -5.04 -6.76
C VAL A 63 -8.40 -4.63 -6.14
N LYS A 64 -8.33 -3.41 -5.63
CA LYS A 64 -7.11 -2.80 -5.11
C LYS A 64 -7.28 -2.53 -3.63
N GLY A 65 -6.22 -2.74 -2.85
CA GLY A 65 -6.30 -2.51 -1.42
C GLY A 65 -4.95 -2.49 -0.73
N ALA A 66 -4.95 -2.19 0.56
CA ALA A 66 -3.77 -2.26 1.40
C ALA A 66 -4.13 -2.59 2.85
N ILE A 67 -3.19 -3.19 3.56
CA ILE A 67 -3.25 -3.43 5.01
C ILE A 67 -1.96 -2.91 5.61
N VAL A 68 -2.07 -2.18 6.73
CA VAL A 68 -0.93 -1.74 7.55
C VAL A 68 -1.18 -2.15 8.99
N ALA A 69 -0.20 -2.79 9.61
CA ALA A 69 -0.20 -3.11 11.02
C ALA A 69 0.94 -2.35 11.73
N LEU A 70 0.58 -1.63 12.78
CA LEU A 70 1.49 -0.82 13.57
C LEU A 70 1.47 -1.31 15.02
N ASP A 71 2.62 -1.26 15.68
CA ASP A 71 2.67 -1.31 17.13
C ASP A 71 2.24 0.05 17.69
N PRO A 72 1.14 0.14 18.45
CA PRO A 72 0.66 1.42 18.96
C PRO A 72 1.56 2.03 20.04
N THR A 73 2.44 1.23 20.63
CA THR A 73 3.35 1.66 21.70
C THR A 73 4.62 2.30 21.14
N THR A 74 5.19 1.68 20.11
CA THR A 74 6.48 2.09 19.53
C THR A 74 6.31 2.86 18.23
N GLY A 75 5.18 2.68 17.54
CA GLY A 75 4.94 3.21 16.19
C GLY A 75 5.59 2.39 15.08
N GLU A 76 6.22 1.26 15.42
CA GLU A 76 6.87 0.39 14.44
C GLU A 76 5.87 -0.22 13.46
N VAL A 77 6.25 -0.27 12.19
CA VAL A 77 5.47 -0.95 11.14
C VAL A 77 5.79 -2.43 11.20
N LEU A 78 4.82 -3.24 11.62
CA LEU A 78 4.95 -4.69 11.73
C LEU A 78 4.53 -5.43 10.45
N ALA A 79 3.60 -4.87 9.68
CA ALA A 79 3.23 -5.37 8.36
C ALA A 79 2.74 -4.23 7.45
N MET A 80 3.03 -4.34 6.15
CA MET A 80 2.59 -3.40 5.14
C MET A 80 2.33 -4.15 3.83
N ALA A 81 1.07 -4.49 3.57
CA ALA A 81 0.64 -5.19 2.36
C ALA A 81 -0.07 -4.24 1.39
N SER A 82 0.18 -4.41 0.10
CA SER A 82 -0.45 -3.65 -0.97
C SER A 82 -0.81 -4.58 -2.13
N ALA A 83 -2.02 -4.45 -2.67
CA ALA A 83 -2.47 -5.25 -3.80
C ALA A 83 -3.01 -4.36 -4.95
N PRO A 84 -2.76 -4.72 -6.22
CA PRO A 84 -1.88 -5.80 -6.66
C PRO A 84 -0.43 -5.59 -6.26
N SER A 85 0.32 -6.68 -6.10
CA SER A 85 1.73 -6.67 -5.72
C SER A 85 2.61 -7.21 -6.86
N PHE A 86 3.91 -7.27 -6.64
CA PHE A 86 4.89 -7.77 -7.59
C PHE A 86 6.05 -8.44 -6.83
N ASP A 87 6.84 -9.26 -7.53
CA ASP A 87 8.09 -9.80 -6.99
C ASP A 87 9.23 -8.80 -7.16
N PRO A 88 9.76 -8.20 -6.07
CA PRO A 88 10.84 -7.22 -6.15
C PRO A 88 12.14 -7.82 -6.69
N ASN A 89 12.34 -9.14 -6.59
CA ASN A 89 13.52 -9.82 -7.12
C ASN A 89 13.62 -9.74 -8.64
N LEU A 90 12.53 -9.46 -9.36
CA LEU A 90 12.57 -9.23 -10.79
C LEU A 90 13.49 -8.05 -11.16
N PHE A 91 13.55 -7.02 -10.32
CA PHE A 91 14.40 -5.84 -10.55
C PHE A 91 15.86 -6.04 -10.15
N ALA A 92 16.16 -7.08 -9.37
CA ALA A 92 17.53 -7.45 -9.00
C ALA A 92 18.27 -8.20 -10.11
N LYS A 93 17.55 -8.82 -11.04
CA LYS A 93 18.12 -9.57 -12.15
C LYS A 93 18.81 -8.66 -13.19
N ARG A 94 19.88 -9.16 -13.77
CA ARG A 94 20.60 -8.48 -14.87
C ARG A 94 20.86 -9.48 -16.02
N PRO A 95 20.43 -9.18 -17.27
CA PRO A 95 19.62 -8.03 -17.67
C PRO A 95 18.22 -8.04 -17.04
N VAL A 96 17.58 -6.87 -16.95
CA VAL A 96 16.21 -6.75 -16.41
C VAL A 96 15.25 -7.51 -17.34
N PRO A 97 14.47 -8.47 -16.81
CA PRO A 97 13.56 -9.28 -17.61
C PRO A 97 12.38 -8.46 -18.16
N GLU A 98 11.79 -8.94 -19.26
CA GLU A 98 10.62 -8.26 -19.87
C GLU A 98 9.41 -8.19 -18.92
N GLU A 99 9.25 -9.17 -18.03
CA GLU A 99 8.19 -9.16 -17.00
C GLU A 99 8.31 -7.95 -16.07
N ALA A 100 9.54 -7.57 -15.68
CA ALA A 100 9.77 -6.37 -14.86
C ALA A 100 9.46 -5.08 -15.65
N LYS A 101 9.71 -5.05 -16.95
CA LYS A 101 9.36 -3.92 -17.81
C LYS A 101 7.84 -3.81 -17.96
N ALA A 102 7.15 -4.95 -18.15
CA ALA A 102 5.69 -4.99 -18.26
C ALA A 102 5.00 -4.43 -17.01
N LEU A 103 5.59 -4.59 -15.81
CA LEU A 103 5.05 -4.00 -14.57
C LEU A 103 5.02 -2.46 -14.59
N LEU A 104 5.94 -1.81 -15.33
CA LEU A 104 5.99 -0.35 -15.47
C LEU A 104 4.83 0.19 -16.32
N GLU A 105 4.34 -0.62 -17.26
CA GLU A 105 3.27 -0.27 -18.19
C GLU A 105 1.89 -0.77 -17.74
N ASP A 106 1.84 -1.56 -16.65
CA ASP A 106 0.58 -2.13 -16.14
C ASP A 106 -0.33 -1.04 -15.58
N LYS A 107 -1.52 -0.91 -16.19
CA LYS A 107 -2.58 0.06 -15.80
C LYS A 107 -3.08 -0.16 -14.37
N ASN A 108 -2.84 -1.32 -13.79
CA ASN A 108 -3.21 -1.62 -12.41
C ASN A 108 -2.21 -1.08 -11.40
N LEU A 109 -1.07 -0.57 -11.86
CA LEU A 109 -0.03 0.05 -11.06
C LEU A 109 0.43 -0.86 -9.91
N PRO A 110 0.94 -2.07 -10.17
CA PRO A 110 1.39 -2.99 -9.12
C PRO A 110 2.57 -2.45 -8.31
N LEU A 111 3.38 -1.57 -8.91
CA LEU A 111 4.51 -0.90 -8.23
C LEU A 111 4.07 0.20 -7.25
N LEU A 112 2.80 0.62 -7.30
CA LEU A 112 2.28 1.64 -6.39
C LEU A 112 2.04 1.03 -5.01
N ASN A 113 2.77 1.49 -4.00
CA ASN A 113 2.48 1.12 -2.61
C ASN A 113 1.23 1.86 -2.11
N ARG A 114 0.11 1.15 -2.08
CA ARG A 114 -1.19 1.69 -1.67
C ARG A 114 -1.31 1.95 -0.17
N ALA A 115 -0.45 1.32 0.63
CA ALA A 115 -0.45 1.54 2.07
C ALA A 115 -0.03 2.96 2.49
N VAL A 116 0.70 3.66 1.61
CA VAL A 116 1.18 5.04 1.87
C VAL A 116 0.47 6.09 1.00
N GLN A 117 -0.62 5.71 0.31
CA GLN A 117 -1.41 6.63 -0.50
C GLN A 117 -2.53 7.28 0.31
N PRO A 118 -2.87 8.55 0.05
CA PRO A 118 -4.02 9.18 0.67
C PRO A 118 -5.32 8.65 0.05
N TYR A 119 -6.30 8.37 0.92
CA TYR A 119 -7.64 7.96 0.54
C TYR A 119 -8.68 8.81 1.27
N THR A 120 -9.88 8.94 0.68
CA THR A 120 -11.02 9.54 1.37
C THR A 120 -11.40 8.68 2.56
N PRO A 121 -11.31 9.20 3.80
CA PRO A 121 -11.43 8.40 5.01
C PRO A 121 -12.86 7.85 5.25
N GLY A 122 -13.88 8.47 4.68
CA GLY A 122 -15.26 8.09 4.93
C GLY A 122 -15.59 8.09 6.43
N SER A 123 -16.37 7.04 6.90
CA SER A 123 -16.78 6.94 8.31
C SER A 123 -15.64 6.80 9.31
N THR A 124 -14.43 6.45 8.88
CA THR A 124 -13.27 6.38 9.79
C THR A 124 -12.90 7.77 10.33
N PHE A 125 -13.22 8.83 9.61
CA PHE A 125 -13.02 10.21 10.05
C PHE A 125 -13.91 10.60 11.24
N LYS A 126 -14.96 9.83 11.53
CA LYS A 126 -15.81 10.07 12.69
C LYS A 126 -15.06 10.01 14.02
N LEU A 127 -13.99 9.23 14.11
CA LEU A 127 -13.14 9.18 15.30
C LEU A 127 -12.51 10.56 15.57
N ALA A 128 -11.91 11.17 14.55
CA ALA A 128 -11.31 12.50 14.65
C ALA A 128 -12.37 13.56 14.95
N THR A 129 -13.52 13.51 14.27
CA THR A 129 -14.63 14.43 14.51
C THR A 129 -15.19 14.31 15.93
N SER A 130 -15.37 13.07 16.42
CA SER A 130 -15.88 12.84 17.77
C SER A 130 -14.90 13.34 18.84
N TYR A 131 -13.60 13.10 18.63
CA TYR A 131 -12.58 13.62 19.52
C TYR A 131 -12.61 15.14 19.59
N ALA A 132 -12.63 15.81 18.45
CA ALA A 132 -12.69 17.27 18.38
C ALA A 132 -13.94 17.83 19.07
N LEU A 133 -15.12 17.24 18.86
CA LEU A 133 -16.36 17.66 19.48
C LEU A 133 -16.35 17.50 21.01
N LEU A 134 -15.71 16.44 21.52
CA LEU A 134 -15.55 16.21 22.97
C LEU A 134 -14.56 17.19 23.57
N GLU A 135 -13.43 17.41 22.93
CA GLU A 135 -12.35 18.29 23.39
C GLU A 135 -12.81 19.75 23.46
N GLU A 136 -13.54 20.19 22.44
CA GLU A 136 -14.10 21.55 22.34
C GLU A 136 -15.37 21.72 23.20
N GLY A 137 -15.86 20.67 23.87
CA GLY A 137 -17.00 20.71 24.75
C GLY A 137 -18.36 20.84 24.06
N TYR A 138 -18.45 20.68 22.74
CA TYR A 138 -19.71 20.68 22.00
C TYR A 138 -20.61 19.50 22.34
N VAL A 139 -20.01 18.38 22.71
CA VAL A 139 -20.74 17.17 23.17
C VAL A 139 -20.06 16.58 24.39
N THR A 140 -20.81 15.75 25.13
CA THR A 140 -20.31 14.94 26.23
C THR A 140 -20.51 13.45 25.91
N PRO A 141 -19.89 12.52 26.65
CA PRO A 141 -20.14 11.09 26.46
C PRO A 141 -21.61 10.67 26.63
N ALA A 142 -22.41 11.48 27.34
CA ALA A 142 -23.82 11.26 27.54
C ALA A 142 -24.73 11.91 26.49
N THR A 143 -24.16 12.71 25.57
CA THR A 143 -24.92 13.38 24.51
C THR A 143 -25.52 12.36 23.55
N ARG A 144 -26.83 12.39 23.37
CA ARG A 144 -27.56 11.53 22.45
C ARG A 144 -27.88 12.28 21.18
N CYS A 145 -27.40 11.78 20.05
CA CYS A 145 -27.73 12.29 18.71
C CYS A 145 -28.87 11.47 18.13
N GLY A 146 -30.03 12.08 17.94
CA GLY A 146 -31.18 11.45 17.27
C GLY A 146 -31.09 11.65 15.78
N ALA A 147 -31.12 10.58 14.98
CA ALA A 147 -31.28 10.66 13.51
C ALA A 147 -32.79 10.93 13.25
N THR A 148 -33.15 12.17 12.96
CA THR A 148 -34.56 12.57 12.70
C THR A 148 -35.01 12.28 11.24
N GLY A 149 -34.20 11.61 10.45
CA GLY A 149 -34.56 11.25 9.07
C GLY A 149 -34.75 12.41 8.10
N ARG A 150 -34.56 13.66 8.51
CA ARG A 150 -34.59 14.84 7.66
C ARG A 150 -33.15 15.33 7.39
N ALA A 151 -32.75 15.31 6.13
CA ALA A 151 -31.54 15.97 5.70
C ALA A 151 -31.73 17.50 5.87
N GLY A 152 -30.92 18.13 6.67
CA GLY A 152 -30.81 19.57 6.77
C GLY A 152 -31.43 20.19 8.02
N THR A 153 -30.57 20.79 8.75
CA THR A 153 -30.62 21.73 9.88
C THR A 153 -30.15 21.11 11.19
N TRP A 154 -28.90 21.33 11.47
CA TRP A 154 -28.40 21.37 12.84
C TRP A 154 -28.96 22.63 13.47
N ALA A 155 -29.87 22.49 14.41
CA ALA A 155 -30.19 23.54 15.37
C ALA A 155 -29.41 23.27 16.64
N PRO A 156 -28.80 24.29 17.27
CA PRO A 156 -28.09 24.16 18.54
C PRO A 156 -29.02 23.76 19.69
#